data_2bffbcb179773627a9cce81be7e29b21
#
_entry.id   2bffbcb179773627a9cce81be7e29b21
#
_cell.length_a   1.000
_cell.length_b   1.000
_cell.length_c   1.000
_cell.angle_alpha   90.00
_cell.angle_beta   90.00
_cell.angle_gamma   90.00
#
_symmetry.space_group_name_H-M   'P 1'
#
loop_
_entity.id
_entity.type
_entity.pdbx_description
1 polymer ?
#
loop_
_entity_poly.entity_id
_entity_poly.type
_entity_poly.pdbx_seq_one_letter_code
_entity_poly.pdbx_strand_id
1 'polypeptide(L)'
;GWDVSVLGEVHDISFGQLCEQFASSPQEYRQLRDIYKWAARKDYITTYAERFGYSRLENYDFLFTSEPGRCRVIEIWRKEQKPRYRCHDYQNGDIFKIDEEDYAQVVLTENEERMRMAKEAGMPEDEVPLIKATWFVDDYWYFYYLSPFGDILREGETPYEHGSHPYVFKAYPFIDGEIHSFVADVIDQQRYTNRLITLYDWIMRASAKGVLMMPEDCLPDGVSI
;
A
#
# COMPACT_ATOMS: atom_id res chain seq x y z
N GLY A 1 4.49 -14.54 4.37
CA GLY A 1 5.06 -13.41 3.67
C GLY A 1 5.93 -13.74 2.47
N TRP A 2 6.29 -15.03 2.22
CA TRP A 2 7.19 -15.41 1.13
C TRP A 2 6.53 -15.39 -0.26
N ASP A 3 5.21 -15.50 -0.30
CA ASP A 3 4.43 -15.61 -1.55
C ASP A 3 3.83 -14.28 -2.04
N VAL A 4 4.11 -13.17 -1.36
CA VAL A 4 3.61 -11.86 -1.77
C VAL A 4 4.48 -11.31 -2.89
N SER A 5 3.88 -11.10 -4.05
CA SER A 5 4.53 -10.52 -5.23
C SER A 5 4.21 -9.04 -5.46
N VAL A 6 3.09 -8.58 -4.91
CA VAL A 6 2.63 -7.18 -5.00
C VAL A 6 1.99 -6.78 -3.69
N LEU A 7 2.30 -5.60 -3.23
CA LEU A 7 1.69 -4.98 -2.05
C LEU A 7 1.78 -3.46 -2.18
N GLY A 8 0.98 -2.77 -1.39
CA GLY A 8 0.99 -1.31 -1.45
C GLY A 8 0.07 -0.69 -0.44
N GLU A 9 0.07 0.63 -0.43
CA GLU A 9 -0.72 1.46 0.47
C GLU A 9 -1.24 2.68 -0.27
N VAL A 10 -2.38 3.18 0.18
CA VAL A 10 -2.99 4.41 -0.35
C VAL A 10 -2.81 5.51 0.68
N HIS A 11 -2.16 6.59 0.28
CA HIS A 11 -1.88 7.74 1.12
C HIS A 11 -2.74 8.94 0.70
N ASP A 12 -3.38 9.58 1.65
CA ASP A 12 -4.10 10.84 1.46
C ASP A 12 -3.33 11.98 2.12
N ILE A 13 -2.58 12.74 1.33
CA ILE A 13 -1.66 13.79 1.79
C ILE A 13 -2.08 15.17 1.30
N SER A 14 -1.63 16.22 1.98
CA SER A 14 -1.85 17.58 1.51
C SER A 14 -1.01 17.88 0.26
N PHE A 15 -1.44 18.84 -0.56
CA PHE A 15 -0.66 19.24 -1.75
C PHE A 15 0.75 19.75 -1.39
N GLY A 16 0.92 20.39 -0.22
CA GLY A 16 2.22 20.79 0.27
C GLY A 16 3.14 19.61 0.54
N GLN A 17 2.66 18.58 1.24
CA GLN A 17 3.41 17.34 1.48
C GLN A 17 3.74 16.60 0.18
N LEU A 18 2.78 16.59 -0.77
CA LEU A 18 3.01 16.00 -2.09
C LEU A 18 4.18 16.67 -2.80
N CYS A 19 4.21 18.01 -2.82
CA CYS A 19 5.30 18.76 -3.43
C CYS A 19 6.64 18.55 -2.73
N GLU A 20 6.64 18.47 -1.40
CA GLU A 20 7.85 18.21 -0.61
C GLU A 20 8.46 16.84 -0.93
N GLN A 21 7.63 15.83 -1.14
CA GLN A 21 8.08 14.48 -1.41
C GLN A 21 8.47 14.21 -2.87
N PHE A 22 7.77 14.83 -3.82
CA PHE A 22 7.87 14.47 -5.23
C PHE A 22 8.33 15.60 -6.16
N ALA A 23 8.50 16.85 -5.68
CA ALA A 23 8.97 17.95 -6.50
C ALA A 23 10.36 18.40 -6.06
N SER A 24 11.36 18.14 -6.90
CA SER A 24 12.74 18.65 -6.74
C SER A 24 12.99 19.90 -7.59
N SER A 25 12.09 20.22 -8.53
CA SER A 25 12.22 21.33 -9.45
C SER A 25 10.91 22.11 -9.64
N PRO A 26 10.98 23.40 -10.07
CA PRO A 26 9.78 24.17 -10.40
C PRO A 26 8.95 23.56 -11.54
N GLN A 27 9.56 22.75 -12.40
CA GLN A 27 8.87 22.08 -13.48
C GLN A 27 8.03 20.93 -12.94
N GLU A 28 8.58 20.11 -12.05
CA GLU A 28 7.85 19.00 -11.39
C GLU A 28 6.70 19.53 -10.54
N TYR A 29 6.90 20.63 -9.82
CA TYR A 29 5.82 21.32 -9.11
C TYR A 29 4.63 21.67 -10.02
N ARG A 30 4.90 22.19 -11.23
CA ARG A 30 3.83 22.51 -12.20
C ARG A 30 3.13 21.26 -12.70
N GLN A 31 3.89 20.21 -12.97
CA GLN A 31 3.33 18.91 -13.38
C GLN A 31 2.41 18.32 -12.30
N LEU A 32 2.85 18.28 -11.04
CA LEU A 32 2.03 17.82 -9.93
C LEU A 32 0.76 18.64 -9.77
N ARG A 33 0.86 19.96 -9.88
CA ARG A 33 -0.30 20.84 -9.83
C ARG A 33 -1.28 20.57 -10.97
N ASP A 34 -0.80 20.28 -12.15
CA ASP A 34 -1.64 20.02 -13.31
C ASP A 34 -2.32 18.64 -13.20
N ILE A 35 -1.62 17.61 -12.69
CA ILE A 35 -2.17 16.29 -12.41
C ILE A 35 -3.31 16.39 -11.38
N TYR A 36 -3.05 17.00 -10.23
CA TYR A 36 -4.03 17.06 -9.14
C TYR A 36 -5.08 18.17 -9.27
N LYS A 37 -4.92 19.10 -10.20
CA LYS A 37 -5.94 20.11 -10.52
C LYS A 37 -7.25 19.48 -11.00
N TRP A 38 -7.16 18.36 -11.68
CA TRP A 38 -8.31 17.60 -12.15
C TRP A 38 -9.00 16.81 -11.03
N ALA A 39 -8.24 16.37 -10.03
CA ALA A 39 -8.77 15.66 -8.87
C ALA A 39 -9.74 16.51 -8.04
N ALA A 40 -9.54 17.83 -8.00
CA ALA A 40 -10.42 18.77 -7.33
C ALA A 40 -11.77 19.00 -8.05
N ARG A 41 -11.94 18.52 -9.27
CA ARG A 41 -13.18 18.68 -10.04
C ARG A 41 -14.06 17.45 -9.89
N LYS A 42 -15.08 17.53 -9.05
CA LYS A 42 -16.12 16.49 -8.91
C LYS A 42 -16.74 16.06 -10.25
N ASP A 43 -16.85 17.01 -11.19
CA ASP A 43 -17.47 16.78 -12.51
C ASP A 43 -16.71 15.78 -13.39
N TYR A 44 -15.39 15.70 -13.27
CA TYR A 44 -14.57 14.75 -14.04
C TYR A 44 -14.85 13.30 -13.62
N ILE A 45 -15.08 13.09 -12.36
CA ILE A 45 -15.31 11.81 -11.71
C ILE A 45 -16.63 11.20 -12.22
N THR A 46 -17.70 11.99 -12.17
CA THR A 46 -19.03 11.57 -12.64
C THR A 46 -18.99 11.22 -14.12
N THR A 47 -18.34 12.05 -14.93
CA THR A 47 -18.21 11.83 -16.38
C THR A 47 -17.38 10.58 -16.72
N TYR A 48 -16.32 10.30 -15.95
CA TYR A 48 -15.48 9.12 -16.15
C TYR A 48 -16.24 7.84 -15.77
N ALA A 49 -16.92 7.85 -14.64
CA ALA A 49 -17.74 6.73 -14.18
C ALA A 49 -18.91 6.42 -15.13
N GLU A 50 -19.61 7.45 -15.61
CA GLU A 50 -20.70 7.32 -16.59
C GLU A 50 -20.19 6.77 -17.94
N ARG A 51 -19.02 7.22 -18.39
CA ARG A 51 -18.45 6.84 -19.69
C ARG A 51 -17.99 5.37 -19.73
N PHE A 52 -17.57 4.81 -18.59
CA PHE A 52 -17.13 3.43 -18.48
C PHE A 52 -18.16 2.48 -17.87
N GLY A 53 -19.40 2.94 -17.66
CA GLY A 53 -20.51 2.10 -17.18
C GLY A 53 -20.40 1.68 -15.71
N TYR A 54 -19.56 2.31 -14.93
CA TYR A 54 -19.43 2.05 -13.50
C TYR A 54 -20.53 2.77 -12.73
N SER A 55 -21.66 2.11 -12.56
CA SER A 55 -22.84 2.66 -11.87
C SER A 55 -22.73 2.72 -10.34
N ARG A 56 -21.64 2.20 -9.75
CA ARG A 56 -21.41 2.18 -8.29
C ARG A 56 -20.03 2.70 -7.94
N LEU A 57 -19.91 4.01 -7.82
CA LEU A 57 -18.72 4.70 -7.30
C LEU A 57 -18.36 4.29 -5.86
N GLU A 58 -19.32 3.74 -5.12
CA GLU A 58 -19.15 3.32 -3.72
C GLU A 58 -18.07 2.25 -3.50
N ASN A 59 -17.70 1.49 -4.54
CA ASN A 59 -16.67 0.45 -4.45
C ASN A 59 -15.27 0.91 -4.90
N TYR A 60 -15.10 2.18 -5.28
CA TYR A 60 -13.83 2.72 -5.78
C TYR A 60 -13.26 3.83 -4.88
N ASP A 61 -13.24 3.59 -3.56
CA ASP A 61 -12.65 4.51 -2.59
C ASP A 61 -11.17 4.80 -2.83
N PHE A 62 -10.48 3.97 -3.61
CA PHE A 62 -9.07 4.19 -3.93
C PHE A 62 -8.82 5.36 -4.89
N LEU A 63 -9.83 5.80 -5.68
CA LEU A 63 -9.69 6.93 -6.60
C LEU A 63 -9.88 8.29 -5.92
N PHE A 64 -10.62 8.34 -4.82
CA PHE A 64 -11.02 9.60 -4.21
C PHE A 64 -10.75 9.65 -2.73
N THR A 65 -10.32 10.83 -2.28
CA THR A 65 -10.23 11.13 -0.86
C THR A 65 -11.61 11.52 -0.33
N SER A 66 -11.94 11.08 0.87
CA SER A 66 -13.13 11.54 1.59
C SER A 66 -13.02 12.99 2.07
N GLU A 67 -11.79 13.50 2.15
CA GLU A 67 -11.50 14.86 2.62
C GLU A 67 -11.17 15.79 1.45
N PRO A 68 -11.88 16.93 1.32
CA PRO A 68 -11.57 17.91 0.29
C PRO A 68 -10.19 18.53 0.50
N GLY A 69 -9.45 18.71 -0.60
CA GLY A 69 -8.13 19.33 -0.58
C GLY A 69 -6.96 18.39 -0.30
N ARG A 70 -7.21 17.08 -0.16
CA ARG A 70 -6.15 16.07 -0.10
C ARG A 70 -5.89 15.47 -1.47
N CYS A 71 -4.65 15.09 -1.69
CA CYS A 71 -4.16 14.40 -2.87
C CYS A 71 -3.94 12.94 -2.52
N ARG A 72 -4.51 12.04 -3.29
CA ARG A 72 -4.29 10.61 -3.12
C ARG A 72 -3.05 10.17 -3.88
N VAL A 73 -2.20 9.40 -3.23
CA VAL A 73 -1.01 8.77 -3.80
C VAL A 73 -1.12 7.27 -3.54
N ILE A 74 -0.93 6.47 -4.57
CA ILE A 74 -0.96 5.02 -4.49
C ILE A 74 0.49 4.54 -4.54
N GLU A 75 0.97 4.00 -3.43
CA GLU A 75 2.26 3.35 -3.34
C GLU A 75 2.12 1.87 -3.65
N ILE A 76 2.88 1.37 -4.62
CA ILE A 76 2.89 -0.04 -5.02
C ILE A 76 4.31 -0.55 -4.98
N TRP A 77 4.51 -1.68 -4.32
CA TRP A 77 5.74 -2.45 -4.33
C TRP A 77 5.49 -3.75 -5.07
N ARG A 78 6.32 -4.01 -6.06
CA ARG A 78 6.22 -5.21 -6.90
C ARG A 78 7.56 -5.93 -6.91
N LYS A 79 7.48 -7.25 -6.83
CA LYS A 79 8.62 -8.11 -7.02
C LYS A 79 8.86 -8.31 -8.52
N GLU A 80 10.02 -7.90 -8.99
CA GLU A 80 10.45 -8.00 -10.38
C GLU A 80 11.70 -8.87 -10.50
N GLN A 81 12.03 -9.25 -11.71
CA GLN A 81 13.17 -10.11 -12.00
C GLN A 81 14.04 -9.45 -13.05
N LYS A 82 15.34 -9.46 -12.82
CA LYS A 82 16.31 -9.04 -13.84
C LYS A 82 17.55 -9.92 -13.85
N PRO A 83 18.20 -10.06 -15.02
CA PRO A 83 19.45 -10.76 -15.12
C PRO A 83 20.55 -9.95 -14.44
N ARG A 84 21.32 -10.60 -13.59
CA ARG A 84 22.46 -10.04 -12.86
C ARG A 84 23.62 -11.01 -12.80
N TYR A 85 24.79 -10.48 -12.52
CA TYR A 85 25.96 -11.27 -12.20
C TYR A 85 26.28 -11.16 -10.72
N ARG A 86 26.51 -12.31 -10.08
CA ARG A 86 27.13 -12.40 -8.77
C ARG A 86 28.64 -12.48 -8.97
N CYS A 87 29.31 -11.46 -8.52
CA CYS A 87 30.76 -11.32 -8.63
C CYS A 87 31.42 -11.68 -7.31
N HIS A 88 32.49 -12.47 -7.39
CA HIS A 88 33.35 -12.77 -6.27
C HIS A 88 34.75 -12.28 -6.61
N ASP A 89 35.21 -11.27 -5.90
CA ASP A 89 36.56 -10.74 -6.01
C ASP A 89 37.51 -11.55 -5.12
N TYR A 90 38.42 -12.30 -5.76
CA TYR A 90 39.37 -13.10 -5.02
C TYR A 90 40.53 -12.30 -4.44
N GLN A 91 40.68 -11.02 -4.77
CA GLN A 91 41.68 -10.14 -4.19
C GLN A 91 41.27 -9.62 -2.80
N ASN A 92 40.03 -9.17 -2.70
CA ASN A 92 39.49 -8.54 -1.48
C ASN A 92 38.59 -9.48 -0.69
N GLY A 93 38.14 -10.58 -1.31
CA GLY A 93 37.14 -11.49 -0.73
C GLY A 93 35.70 -10.96 -0.78
N ASP A 94 35.45 -9.87 -1.52
CA ASP A 94 34.17 -9.22 -1.60
C ASP A 94 33.21 -9.99 -2.52
N ILE A 95 31.93 -10.04 -2.13
CA ILE A 95 30.85 -10.59 -2.95
C ILE A 95 29.84 -9.48 -3.20
N PHE A 96 29.64 -9.15 -4.47
CA PHE A 96 28.71 -8.11 -4.89
C PHE A 96 27.89 -8.53 -6.10
N LYS A 97 26.81 -7.82 -6.35
CA LYS A 97 25.94 -8.05 -7.52
C LYS A 97 26.04 -6.86 -8.45
N ILE A 98 26.06 -7.12 -9.75
CA ILE A 98 26.04 -6.10 -10.79
C ILE A 98 24.98 -6.43 -11.84
N ASP A 99 24.47 -5.43 -12.51
CA ASP A 99 23.54 -5.63 -13.61
C ASP A 99 24.27 -6.16 -14.85
N GLU A 100 23.55 -6.86 -15.73
CA GLU A 100 24.14 -7.47 -16.92
C GLU A 100 24.79 -6.43 -17.84
N GLU A 101 24.21 -5.23 -17.89
CA GLU A 101 24.72 -4.11 -18.71
C GLU A 101 26.10 -3.62 -18.26
N ASP A 102 26.36 -3.64 -16.95
CA ASP A 102 27.60 -3.16 -16.34
C ASP A 102 28.73 -4.20 -16.33
N TYR A 103 28.42 -5.46 -16.67
CA TYR A 103 29.40 -6.56 -16.59
C TYR A 103 30.69 -6.27 -17.34
N ALA A 104 30.58 -5.80 -18.60
CA ALA A 104 31.74 -5.53 -19.42
C ALA A 104 32.60 -4.41 -18.83
N GLN A 105 31.97 -3.33 -18.35
CA GLN A 105 32.66 -2.16 -17.84
C GLN A 105 33.32 -2.43 -16.48
N VAL A 106 32.68 -3.17 -15.59
CA VAL A 106 33.16 -3.40 -14.23
C VAL A 106 34.08 -4.60 -14.15
N VAL A 107 33.64 -5.77 -14.64
CA VAL A 107 34.36 -7.02 -14.43
C VAL A 107 35.43 -7.25 -15.48
N LEU A 108 35.13 -7.07 -16.77
CA LEU A 108 36.10 -7.34 -17.83
C LEU A 108 37.26 -6.33 -17.79
N THR A 109 36.95 -5.04 -17.65
CA THR A 109 37.96 -3.98 -17.59
C THR A 109 38.88 -4.17 -16.38
N GLU A 110 38.33 -4.45 -15.21
CA GLU A 110 39.13 -4.67 -14.00
C GLU A 110 40.01 -5.93 -14.12
N ASN A 111 39.47 -7.00 -14.64
CA ASN A 111 40.23 -8.25 -14.86
C ASN A 111 41.36 -8.05 -15.91
N GLU A 112 41.12 -7.31 -16.97
CA GLU A 112 42.13 -6.97 -17.96
C GLU A 112 43.28 -6.13 -17.36
N GLU A 113 42.93 -5.14 -16.51
CA GLU A 113 43.94 -4.36 -15.82
C GLU A 113 44.77 -5.17 -14.84
N ARG A 114 44.14 -6.08 -14.07
CA ARG A 114 44.84 -6.97 -13.16
C ARG A 114 45.79 -7.93 -13.89
N MET A 115 45.36 -8.48 -15.02
CA MET A 115 46.20 -9.32 -15.86
C MET A 115 47.38 -8.55 -16.46
N ARG A 116 47.17 -7.29 -16.88
CA ARG A 116 48.25 -6.44 -17.41
C ARG A 116 49.30 -6.17 -16.33
N MET A 117 48.85 -5.73 -15.12
CA MET A 117 49.75 -5.49 -14.00
C MET A 117 50.52 -6.75 -13.58
N ALA A 118 49.87 -7.91 -13.58
CA ALA A 118 50.52 -9.19 -13.26
C ALA A 118 51.61 -9.57 -14.29
N LYS A 119 51.37 -9.33 -15.59
CA LYS A 119 52.38 -9.54 -16.63
C LYS A 119 53.57 -8.62 -16.49
N GLU A 120 53.35 -7.35 -16.15
CA GLU A 120 54.42 -6.38 -15.87
C GLU A 120 55.25 -6.77 -14.62
N ALA A 121 54.60 -7.37 -13.64
CA ALA A 121 55.25 -7.85 -12.39
C ALA A 121 55.92 -9.25 -12.56
N GLY A 122 55.74 -9.91 -13.70
CA GLY A 122 56.30 -11.26 -13.96
C GLY A 122 55.59 -12.36 -13.17
N MET A 123 54.36 -12.15 -12.75
CA MET A 123 53.54 -13.11 -12.02
C MET A 123 52.89 -14.11 -12.98
N PRO A 124 52.81 -15.42 -12.62
CA PRO A 124 52.14 -16.41 -13.48
C PRO A 124 50.64 -16.11 -13.56
N GLU A 125 50.03 -16.29 -14.73
CA GLU A 125 48.60 -15.97 -15.00
C GLU A 125 47.64 -16.74 -14.06
N ASP A 126 48.00 -17.92 -13.60
CA ASP A 126 47.20 -18.78 -12.73
C ASP A 126 47.10 -18.26 -11.26
N GLU A 127 47.99 -17.36 -10.87
CA GLU A 127 48.02 -16.79 -9.50
C GLU A 127 47.36 -15.41 -9.40
N VAL A 128 46.86 -14.86 -10.51
CA VAL A 128 46.23 -13.56 -10.54
C VAL A 128 44.83 -13.65 -9.92
N PRO A 129 44.53 -12.88 -8.85
CA PRO A 129 43.20 -12.89 -8.21
C PRO A 129 42.20 -12.12 -9.08
N LEU A 130 41.49 -12.83 -9.93
CA LEU A 130 40.49 -12.28 -10.84
C LEU A 130 39.10 -12.26 -10.18
N ILE A 131 38.24 -11.35 -10.66
CA ILE A 131 36.84 -11.33 -10.31
C ILE A 131 36.11 -12.42 -11.11
N LYS A 132 35.51 -13.37 -10.42
CA LYS A 132 34.70 -14.43 -11.02
C LYS A 132 33.22 -14.04 -10.95
N ALA A 133 32.58 -13.95 -12.10
CA ALA A 133 31.17 -13.62 -12.22
C ALA A 133 30.33 -14.86 -12.57
N THR A 134 29.19 -15.01 -11.95
CA THR A 134 28.22 -16.06 -12.23
C THR A 134 26.87 -15.41 -12.53
N TRP A 135 26.36 -15.67 -13.73
CA TRP A 135 25.06 -15.16 -14.16
C TRP A 135 23.92 -15.84 -13.41
N PHE A 136 22.88 -15.05 -13.03
CA PHE A 136 21.66 -15.54 -12.42
C PHE A 136 20.52 -14.54 -12.63
N VAL A 137 19.28 -14.99 -12.43
CA VAL A 137 18.11 -14.11 -12.40
C VAL A 137 17.89 -13.71 -10.95
N ASP A 138 17.98 -12.41 -10.67
CA ASP A 138 17.77 -11.85 -9.34
C ASP A 138 16.33 -11.36 -9.17
N ASP A 139 15.71 -11.73 -8.06
CA ASP A 139 14.43 -11.19 -7.63
C ASP A 139 14.69 -9.92 -6.82
N TYR A 140 14.13 -8.81 -7.24
CA TYR A 140 14.25 -7.54 -6.55
C TYR A 140 12.91 -6.85 -6.37
N TRP A 141 12.83 -5.94 -5.40
CA TRP A 141 11.64 -5.16 -5.17
C TRP A 141 11.76 -3.80 -5.86
N TYR A 142 10.72 -3.47 -6.64
CA TYR A 142 10.60 -2.22 -7.34
C TYR A 142 9.37 -1.48 -6.83
N PHE A 143 9.50 -0.17 -6.59
CA PHE A 143 8.41 0.64 -6.08
C PHE A 143 7.92 1.63 -7.11
N TYR A 144 6.62 1.90 -7.05
CA TYR A 144 5.93 2.89 -7.84
C TYR A 144 5.08 3.77 -6.92
N TYR A 145 5.20 5.07 -7.07
CA TYR A 145 4.25 6.03 -6.54
C TYR A 145 3.41 6.55 -7.69
N LEU A 146 2.11 6.31 -7.65
CA LEU A 146 1.19 6.61 -8.73
C LEU A 146 0.16 7.65 -8.28
N SER A 147 -0.26 8.51 -9.24
CA SER A 147 -1.48 9.27 -9.08
C SER A 147 -2.71 8.36 -9.27
N PRO A 148 -3.90 8.72 -8.79
CA PRO A 148 -5.14 7.97 -9.08
C PRO A 148 -5.48 7.89 -10.57
N PHE A 149 -4.84 8.73 -11.38
CA PHE A 149 -5.07 8.83 -12.83
C PHE A 149 -4.07 8.01 -13.65
N GLY A 150 -3.11 7.35 -12.99
CA GLY A 150 -2.12 6.50 -13.63
C GLY A 150 -0.79 7.19 -13.95
N ASP A 151 -0.61 8.46 -13.53
CA ASP A 151 0.68 9.12 -13.69
C ASP A 151 1.69 8.57 -12.67
N ILE A 152 2.90 8.30 -13.12
CA ILE A 152 4.00 7.88 -12.25
C ILE A 152 4.64 9.13 -11.64
N LEU A 153 4.58 9.23 -10.31
CA LEU A 153 5.18 10.33 -9.54
C LEU A 153 6.65 10.05 -9.23
N ARG A 154 6.95 8.80 -8.90
CA ARG A 154 8.30 8.30 -8.64
C ARG A 154 8.31 6.78 -8.80
N GLU A 155 9.43 6.26 -9.27
CA GLU A 155 9.67 4.82 -9.33
C GLU A 155 11.15 4.51 -9.09
N GLY A 156 11.45 3.28 -8.72
CA GLY A 156 12.84 2.86 -8.51
C GLY A 156 12.97 1.48 -7.86
N GLU A 157 14.19 1.01 -7.79
CA GLU A 157 14.53 -0.17 -6.99
C GLU A 157 14.48 0.18 -5.50
N THR A 158 14.28 -0.82 -4.66
CA THR A 158 14.26 -0.66 -3.21
C THR A 158 15.52 0.06 -2.71
N PRO A 159 15.38 1.18 -1.97
CA PRO A 159 16.53 1.89 -1.41
C PRO A 159 17.05 1.25 -0.12
N TYR A 160 16.40 0.19 0.36
CA TYR A 160 16.71 -0.42 1.64
C TYR A 160 17.80 -1.48 1.51
N GLU A 161 18.78 -1.47 2.42
CA GLU A 161 19.88 -2.43 2.47
C GLU A 161 19.42 -3.88 2.56
N HIS A 162 18.26 -4.13 3.18
CA HIS A 162 17.70 -5.49 3.26
C HIS A 162 17.08 -5.97 1.95
N GLY A 163 17.07 -5.17 0.87
CA GLY A 163 16.62 -5.55 -0.47
C GLY A 163 15.14 -5.94 -0.58
N SER A 164 14.29 -5.55 0.39
CA SER A 164 12.86 -5.90 0.44
C SER A 164 11.99 -4.65 0.57
N HIS A 165 10.69 -4.84 0.66
CA HIS A 165 9.69 -3.79 0.91
C HIS A 165 9.70 -3.33 2.37
N PRO A 166 9.23 -2.10 2.70
CA PRO A 166 9.25 -1.54 4.05
C PRO A 166 8.13 -2.06 4.98
N TYR A 167 7.17 -2.83 4.46
CA TYR A 167 5.97 -3.18 5.21
C TYR A 167 6.18 -4.38 6.11
N VAL A 168 5.65 -4.28 7.32
CA VAL A 168 5.52 -5.39 8.26
C VAL A 168 4.04 -5.66 8.49
N PHE A 169 3.59 -6.84 8.10
CA PHE A 169 2.18 -7.25 8.22
C PHE A 169 2.00 -8.22 9.38
N LYS A 170 0.97 -7.97 10.16
CA LYS A 170 0.46 -8.92 11.14
C LYS A 170 -1.05 -9.01 11.00
N ALA A 171 -1.53 -10.09 10.47
CA ALA A 171 -2.95 -10.40 10.43
C ALA A 171 -3.33 -11.19 11.69
N TYR A 172 -4.49 -10.87 12.27
CA TYR A 172 -4.95 -11.53 13.48
C TYR A 172 -6.49 -11.66 13.50
N PRO A 173 -6.98 -12.84 13.83
CA PRO A 173 -6.48 -14.13 13.39
C PRO A 173 -6.75 -14.32 11.89
N PHE A 174 -5.89 -15.08 11.21
CA PHE A 174 -6.01 -15.37 9.78
C PHE A 174 -6.45 -16.84 9.62
N ILE A 175 -7.70 -17.06 9.24
CA ILE A 175 -8.32 -18.38 9.11
C ILE A 175 -8.95 -18.49 7.73
N ASP A 176 -8.67 -19.57 7.00
CA ASP A 176 -9.21 -19.86 5.66
C ASP A 176 -9.02 -18.73 4.63
N GLY A 177 -7.93 -17.98 4.72
CA GLY A 177 -7.65 -16.88 3.81
C GLY A 177 -8.35 -15.56 4.15
N GLU A 178 -9.13 -15.51 5.23
CA GLU A 178 -9.82 -14.31 5.70
C GLU A 178 -9.27 -13.81 7.04
N ILE A 179 -9.27 -12.49 7.19
CA ILE A 179 -8.88 -11.84 8.43
C ILE A 179 -10.12 -11.71 9.30
N HIS A 180 -10.13 -12.45 10.40
CA HIS A 180 -11.20 -12.35 11.40
C HIS A 180 -10.86 -11.27 12.42
N SER A 181 -11.70 -10.23 12.49
CA SER A 181 -11.58 -9.21 13.52
C SER A 181 -12.04 -9.78 14.87
N PHE A 182 -11.28 -9.50 15.93
CA PHE A 182 -11.72 -9.81 17.30
C PHE A 182 -13.09 -9.20 17.64
N VAL A 183 -13.42 -8.08 17.03
CA VAL A 183 -14.70 -7.40 17.18
C VAL A 183 -15.84 -8.15 16.46
N ALA A 184 -15.54 -8.88 15.37
CA ALA A 184 -16.55 -9.59 14.59
C ALA A 184 -17.32 -10.62 15.45
N ASP A 185 -16.62 -11.31 16.34
CA ASP A 185 -17.22 -12.32 17.24
C ASP A 185 -18.17 -11.72 18.29
N VAL A 186 -18.04 -10.41 18.54
CA VAL A 186 -18.83 -9.70 19.55
C VAL A 186 -19.99 -8.91 18.93
N ILE A 187 -19.99 -8.69 17.62
CA ILE A 187 -21.00 -7.86 16.93
C ILE A 187 -22.43 -8.37 17.18
N ASP A 188 -22.64 -9.66 17.03
CA ASP A 188 -23.97 -10.25 17.18
C ASP A 188 -24.46 -10.22 18.64
N GLN A 189 -23.55 -10.41 19.58
CA GLN A 189 -23.83 -10.27 21.00
C GLN A 189 -24.20 -8.82 21.34
N GLN A 190 -23.49 -7.85 20.80
CA GLN A 190 -23.80 -6.44 20.98
C GLN A 190 -25.15 -6.06 20.37
N ARG A 191 -25.45 -6.55 19.17
CA ARG A 191 -26.76 -6.35 18.53
C ARG A 191 -27.90 -6.93 19.37
N TYR A 192 -27.69 -8.13 19.91
CA TYR A 192 -28.67 -8.78 20.78
C TYR A 192 -28.88 -7.99 22.08
N THR A 193 -27.81 -7.55 22.71
CA THR A 193 -27.87 -6.71 23.92
C THR A 193 -28.61 -5.40 23.67
N ASN A 194 -28.32 -4.71 22.58
CA ASN A 194 -29.02 -3.49 22.20
C ASN A 194 -30.53 -3.73 22.00
N ARG A 195 -30.87 -4.83 21.36
CA ARG A 195 -32.28 -5.21 21.17
C ARG A 195 -32.99 -5.52 22.50
N LEU A 196 -32.33 -6.20 23.43
CA LEU A 196 -32.88 -6.48 24.75
C LEU A 196 -33.12 -5.20 25.55
N ILE A 197 -32.15 -4.29 25.52
CA ILE A 197 -32.28 -2.97 26.22
C ILE A 197 -33.46 -2.18 25.64
N THR A 198 -33.60 -2.15 24.33
CA THR A 198 -34.73 -1.47 23.69
C THR A 198 -36.06 -2.10 24.05
N LEU A 199 -36.17 -3.41 24.06
CA LEU A 199 -37.38 -4.12 24.48
C LEU A 199 -37.68 -3.90 25.96
N TYR A 200 -36.68 -3.90 26.81
CA TYR A 200 -36.83 -3.62 28.23
C TYR A 200 -37.36 -2.20 28.45
N ASP A 201 -36.80 -1.20 27.79
CA ASP A 201 -37.29 0.19 27.89
C ASP A 201 -38.74 0.30 27.40
N TRP A 202 -39.11 -0.39 26.32
CA TRP A 202 -40.46 -0.43 25.80
C TRP A 202 -41.45 -1.05 26.80
N ILE A 203 -41.08 -2.20 27.41
CA ILE A 203 -41.89 -2.88 28.43
C ILE A 203 -42.07 -2.01 29.67
N MET A 204 -40.99 -1.36 30.13
CA MET A 204 -41.05 -0.46 31.28
C MET A 204 -41.98 0.71 31.02
N ARG A 205 -41.93 1.33 29.85
CA ARG A 205 -42.84 2.41 29.48
C ARG A 205 -44.27 1.95 29.32
N ALA A 206 -44.49 0.75 28.81
CA ALA A 206 -45.85 0.19 28.68
C ALA A 206 -46.43 -0.19 30.05
N SER A 207 -45.64 -0.79 30.93
CA SER A 207 -46.09 -1.16 32.27
C SER A 207 -46.29 0.03 33.24
N ALA A 208 -45.51 1.11 33.01
CA ALA A 208 -45.68 2.34 33.77
C ALA A 208 -47.02 3.08 33.48
N LYS A 209 -47.62 2.81 32.33
CA LYS A 209 -48.97 3.27 31.97
C LYS A 209 -49.95 2.17 32.31
N GLY A 210 -50.16 1.92 33.59
CA GLY A 210 -51.15 0.93 34.04
C GLY A 210 -52.50 1.17 33.36
N VAL A 211 -53.07 0.10 32.80
CA VAL A 211 -54.45 0.14 32.30
C VAL A 211 -55.36 -0.12 33.51
N LEU A 212 -56.04 0.89 33.94
CA LEU A 212 -57.08 0.73 34.97
C LEU A 212 -58.36 0.26 34.27
N MET A 213 -58.71 -1.00 34.44
CA MET A 213 -60.00 -1.49 34.01
C MET A 213 -60.98 -1.31 35.18
N MET A 214 -61.93 -0.42 35.01
CA MET A 214 -63.01 -0.22 35.97
C MET A 214 -64.34 -0.52 35.26
N PRO A 215 -65.30 -1.16 35.96
CA PRO A 215 -66.68 -1.22 35.48
C PRO A 215 -67.25 0.19 35.33
N GLU A 216 -68.05 0.44 34.30
CA GLU A 216 -68.60 1.73 33.94
C GLU A 216 -69.45 2.34 35.11
N ASP A 217 -70.05 1.49 35.92
CA ASP A 217 -70.84 1.85 37.05
C ASP A 217 -70.09 2.29 38.32
N CYS A 218 -68.75 2.23 38.29
CA CYS A 218 -67.90 2.58 39.42
C CYS A 218 -67.38 4.02 39.37
N LEU A 219 -67.66 4.77 38.29
CA LEU A 219 -67.31 6.17 38.20
C LEU A 219 -68.38 7.06 38.79
N PRO A 220 -68.09 7.95 39.78
CA PRO A 220 -69.04 8.94 40.22
C PRO A 220 -69.44 9.86 39.07
N ASP A 221 -70.73 10.23 39.05
CA ASP A 221 -71.26 11.17 38.07
C ASP A 221 -70.47 12.49 38.07
N GLY A 222 -69.88 12.80 36.87
CA GLY A 222 -69.15 14.04 36.67
C GLY A 222 -67.61 13.92 36.67
N VAL A 223 -67.03 12.72 36.81
CA VAL A 223 -65.57 12.47 36.63
C VAL A 223 -65.34 11.98 35.25
N SER A 224 -64.66 12.76 34.38
CA SER A 224 -64.09 12.30 33.11
C SER A 224 -62.63 11.93 33.32
N ILE A 225 -62.24 10.79 32.84
CA ILE A 225 -60.83 10.32 32.81
C ILE A 225 -60.14 10.88 31.57
#